data_733b52d8fc05cf9243e9076dae8e4f0d
#
_entry.id   733b52d8fc05cf9243e9076dae8e4f0d
#
_cell.length_a   1.000
_cell.length_b   1.000
_cell.length_c   1.000
_cell.angle_alpha   90.00
_cell.angle_beta   90.00
_cell.angle_gamma   90.00
#
_symmetry.space_group_name_H-M   'P 1'
#
loop_
_entity.id
_entity.type
_entity.pdbx_description
1 polymer ?
#
loop_
_entity_poly.entity_id
_entity_poly.type
_entity_poly.pdbx_seq_one_letter_code
_entity_poly.pdbx_strand_id
1 'polypeptide(L)' 'GVGSQFIEEALQVAKLHQKKAVRLDALESNLPARHLYEKLNFVYRGKQYLYAPNTKETYFYYYEKVIV' A
#
# COMPACT_ATOMS: atom_id res chain seq x y z
N GLY A 1 2.09 -10.67 11.29
CA GLY A 1 3.14 -11.20 10.45
C GLY A 1 4.19 -10.16 10.11
N VAL A 2 5.22 -10.58 9.39
CA VAL A 2 6.35 -9.70 9.06
C VAL A 2 5.88 -8.51 8.22
N GLY A 3 4.99 -8.72 7.27
CA GLY A 3 4.46 -7.65 6.42
C GLY A 3 3.72 -6.59 7.23
N SER A 4 2.87 -7.02 8.17
CA SER A 4 2.16 -6.10 9.05
C SER A 4 3.12 -5.26 9.88
N GLN A 5 4.18 -5.88 10.38
CA GLN A 5 5.17 -5.21 11.20
C GLN A 5 5.88 -4.11 10.42
N PHE A 6 6.25 -4.38 9.17
CA PHE A 6 6.86 -3.37 8.33
C PHE A 6 5.95 -2.18 8.12
N ILE A 7 4.68 -2.42 7.87
CA ILE A 7 3.73 -1.35 7.63
C ILE A 7 3.51 -0.55 8.91
N GLU A 8 3.41 -1.20 10.06
CA GLU A 8 3.26 -0.52 11.33
C GLU A 8 4.46 0.39 11.62
N GLU A 9 5.67 -0.09 11.37
CA GLU A 9 6.86 0.72 11.52
C GLU A 9 6.85 1.92 10.59
N ALA A 10 6.44 1.72 9.34
CA ALA A 10 6.33 2.82 8.38
C ALA A 10 5.33 3.86 8.85
N LEU A 11 4.20 3.42 9.43
CA LEU A 11 3.21 4.35 9.97
C LEU A 11 3.78 5.17 11.14
N GLN A 12 4.54 4.53 12.01
CA GLN A 12 5.15 5.25 13.12
C GLN A 12 6.18 6.27 12.65
N VAL A 13 7.02 5.89 11.69
CA VAL A 13 7.99 6.82 11.11
C VAL A 13 7.27 8.00 10.46
N ALA A 14 6.18 7.73 9.74
CA ALA A 14 5.39 8.79 9.12
C ALA A 14 4.83 9.76 10.16
N LYS A 15 4.34 9.24 11.29
CA LYS A 15 3.85 10.08 12.38
C LYS A 15 4.96 10.95 12.97
N LEU A 16 6.13 10.37 13.17
CA LEU A 16 7.28 11.11 13.69
C LEU A 16 7.68 12.27 12.78
N HIS A 17 7.52 12.09 11.47
CA HIS A 17 7.84 13.10 10.48
C HIS A 17 6.63 13.99 10.14
N GLN A 18 5.56 13.89 10.92
CA GLN A 18 4.35 14.70 10.76
C GLN A 18 3.70 14.56 9.40
N LYS A 19 3.79 13.36 8.81
CA LYS A 19 3.11 13.07 7.56
C LYS A 19 1.61 12.94 7.81
N LYS A 20 0.82 13.32 6.81
CA LYS A 20 -0.64 13.26 6.93
C LYS A 20 -1.21 11.94 6.47
N ALA A 21 -0.50 11.24 5.59
CA ALA A 21 -0.97 9.97 5.04
C ALA A 21 0.20 9.12 4.58
N VAL A 22 -0.03 7.82 4.53
CA VAL A 22 0.90 6.83 3.97
C VAL A 22 0.23 6.19 2.77
N ARG A 23 0.95 6.09 1.67
CA ARG A 23 0.47 5.48 0.44
C ARG A 23 1.26 4.23 0.13
N LEU A 24 0.54 3.20 -0.30
CA LEU A 24 1.13 1.92 -0.70
C LEU A 24 0.53 1.51 -2.03
N ASP A 25 1.27 0.69 -2.78
CA ASP A 25 0.74 0.11 -3.99
C ASP A 25 0.95 -1.40 -3.98
N ALA A 26 0.20 -2.09 -4.82
CA ALA A 26 0.33 -3.53 -5.00
C ALA A 26 -0.14 -3.91 -6.39
N LEU A 27 0.49 -4.95 -6.95
CA LEU A 27 0.03 -5.53 -8.19
C LEU A 27 -1.40 -6.07 -8.00
N GLU A 28 -2.21 -5.96 -9.05
CA GLU A 28 -3.57 -6.49 -9.02
C GLU A 28 -3.60 -7.96 -8.58
N SER A 29 -2.63 -8.74 -9.03
CA SER A 29 -2.55 -10.16 -8.73
C SER A 29 -2.00 -10.46 -7.34
N ASN A 30 -1.46 -9.48 -6.65
CA ASN A 30 -0.86 -9.69 -5.33
C ASN A 30 -1.94 -9.61 -4.25
N LEU A 31 -2.80 -10.62 -4.21
CA LEU A 31 -3.90 -10.66 -3.26
C LEU A 31 -3.46 -10.60 -1.80
N PRO A 32 -2.41 -11.32 -1.38
CA PRO A 32 -1.97 -11.21 0.01
C PRO A 32 -1.63 -9.79 0.44
N ALA A 33 -0.95 -9.02 -0.40
CA ALA A 33 -0.61 -7.64 -0.08
C ALA A 33 -1.86 -6.78 -0.02
N ARG A 34 -2.77 -6.95 -0.99
CA ARG A 34 -4.01 -6.18 -1.03
C ARG A 34 -4.87 -6.44 0.21
N HIS A 35 -5.00 -7.71 0.60
CA HIS A 35 -5.76 -8.07 1.79
C HIS A 35 -5.11 -7.49 3.05
N LEU A 36 -3.79 -7.53 3.12
CA LEU A 36 -3.06 -6.97 4.25
C LEU A 36 -3.33 -5.47 4.40
N TYR A 37 -3.27 -4.73 3.30
CA TYR A 37 -3.52 -3.29 3.33
C TYR A 37 -4.94 -2.99 3.81
N GLU A 38 -5.93 -3.74 3.30
CA GLU A 38 -7.31 -3.56 3.72
C GLU A 38 -7.50 -3.89 5.21
N LYS A 39 -6.83 -4.94 5.67
CA LYS A 39 -6.88 -5.34 7.07
C LYS A 39 -6.31 -4.25 7.98
N LEU A 40 -5.32 -3.52 7.51
CA LEU A 40 -4.70 -2.44 8.26
C LEU A 40 -5.39 -1.11 8.05
N ASN A 41 -6.58 -1.13 7.46
CA ASN A 41 -7.44 0.05 7.26
C ASN A 41 -6.91 1.03 6.22
N PHE A 42 -6.10 0.56 5.29
CA PHE A 42 -5.79 1.34 4.11
C PHE A 42 -6.98 1.33 3.17
N VAL A 43 -7.25 2.47 2.56
CA VAL A 43 -8.40 2.65 1.67
C VAL A 43 -7.92 2.57 0.22
N TYR A 44 -8.63 1.80 -0.58
CA TYR A 44 -8.36 1.72 -2.02
C TYR A 44 -8.66 3.07 -2.66
N ARG A 45 -7.68 3.60 -3.39
CA ARG A 45 -7.80 4.92 -4.02
C ARG A 45 -7.82 4.88 -5.54
N GLY A 46 -7.72 3.71 -6.11
CA GLY A 46 -7.77 3.57 -7.55
C GLY A 46 -6.68 2.64 -8.07
N LYS A 47 -6.71 2.43 -9.37
CA LYS A 47 -5.72 1.59 -10.03
C LYS A 47 -5.17 2.31 -11.24
N GLN A 48 -3.95 1.94 -11.63
CA GLN A 48 -3.29 2.48 -12.81
C GLN A 48 -2.71 1.34 -13.63
N TYR A 49 -2.90 1.42 -14.93
CA TYR A 49 -2.33 0.45 -15.86
C TYR A 49 -0.92 0.88 -16.18
N LEU A 50 0.03 0.04 -15.81
CA LEU A 50 1.45 0.33 -16.03
C LEU A 50 2.12 -0.85 -16.70
N TYR A 51 3.15 -0.56 -17.49
CA TYR A 51 4.00 -1.57 -18.07
C TYR A 51 5.27 -1.67 -17.22
N ALA A 52 5.55 -2.88 -16.73
CA ALA A 52 6.78 -3.16 -16.01
C ALA A 52 7.49 -4.33 -16.68
N PRO A 53 8.80 -4.24 -16.92
CA PRO A 53 9.53 -5.32 -17.62
C PRO A 53 9.35 -6.69 -16.97
N ASN A 54 9.24 -6.74 -15.65
CA ASN A 54 9.12 -7.99 -14.92
C ASN A 54 7.71 -8.57 -14.92
N THR A 55 6.70 -7.70 -14.99
CA THR A 55 5.30 -8.10 -14.87
C THR A 55 4.50 -7.85 -16.13
N LYS A 56 5.15 -7.25 -17.13
CA LYS A 56 4.52 -6.81 -18.37
C LYS A 56 3.39 -5.81 -18.08
N GLU A 57 2.37 -5.79 -18.92
CA GLU A 57 1.24 -4.88 -18.74
C GLU A 57 0.37 -5.40 -17.61
N THR A 58 0.15 -4.57 -16.59
CA THR A 58 -0.65 -4.96 -15.45
C THR A 58 -1.19 -3.73 -14.74
N TYR A 59 -2.15 -3.95 -13.85
CA TYR A 59 -2.68 -2.89 -13.00
C TYR A 59 -1.99 -2.89 -11.66
N PHE A 60 -1.70 -1.68 -11.18
CA PHE A 60 -1.25 -1.44 -9.81
C PHE A 60 -2.40 -0.79 -9.05
N TYR A 61 -2.73 -1.33 -7.88
CA TYR A 61 -3.75 -0.80 -7.00
C TYR A 61 -3.10 0.08 -5.97
N TYR A 62 -3.65 1.27 -5.77
CA TYR A 62 -3.11 2.25 -4.83
C TYR A 62 -3.97 2.34 -3.59
N TYR A 63 -3.33 2.32 -2.45
CA TYR A 63 -3.98 2.38 -1.15
C TYR A 63 -3.41 3.52 -0.35
N GLU A 64 -4.24 4.13 0.48
CA GLU A 64 -3.84 5.26 1.31
C GLU A 64 -4.45 5.12 2.70
N LYS A 65 -3.67 5.47 3.71
CA LYS A 65 -4.17 5.58 5.08
C LYS A 65 -3.85 6.97 5.62
N VAL A 66 -4.89 7.69 5.99
CA VAL A 66 -4.75 8.99 6.63
C VAL A 66 -4.44 8.76 8.11
N ILE A 67 -3.37 9.37 8.61
CA ILE A 67 -2.88 9.15 9.97
C ILE A 67 -2.95 10.40 10.84
N VAL A 68 -3.50 11.47 10.32
CA VAL A 68 -3.73 12.69 11.06
C VAL A 68 -5.22 12.94 11.20
#